data_3b3c0f296816341b5c6c9817c28f04b9
#
_entry.id   3b3c0f296816341b5c6c9817c28f04b9
#
_cell.length_a   1.000
_cell.length_b   1.000
_cell.length_c   1.000
_cell.angle_alpha   90.00
_cell.angle_beta   90.00
_cell.angle_gamma   90.00
#
_symmetry.space_group_name_H-M   'P 1'
#
loop_
_entity.id
_entity.type
_entity.pdbx_description
1 polymer ?
#
loop_
_entity_poly.entity_id
_entity_poly.type
_entity_poly.pdbx_seq_one_letter_code
_entity_poly.pdbx_strand_id
1 'polypeptide(L)'
;APLPGGTMNMLPKALYGTGDWKAALRLALEEGAPQYVSGGEVEGEAFYCAAILGSPALWAPAREAIREGKLKMAWTYGRRALKKAFSGRVRYALDGGVREKAEALVLISPLISKAMDKCDGLEAAAMNTADAAQAFRLAAHALFDDWRQDPTVTTRGARKIEVEARSRIPAVIDGEPMLLGRATAVKFVPRAFTALAPKPPTGGDSV
;
A
#
# COMPACT_ATOMS: atom_id res chain seq x y z
N ALA A 1 11.27 5.85 17.07
CA ALA A 1 10.02 5.09 17.25
C ALA A 1 8.89 5.75 16.43
N PRO A 2 8.33 5.07 15.44
CA PRO A 2 7.15 5.58 14.72
C PRO A 2 5.93 5.49 15.65
N LEU A 3 5.43 6.63 16.10
CA LEU A 3 4.27 6.67 17.02
C LEU A 3 2.95 6.90 16.25
N PRO A 4 1.82 6.35 16.75
CA PRO A 4 0.51 6.63 16.20
C PRO A 4 0.15 8.13 16.26
N GLY A 5 -0.11 8.74 15.11
CA GLY A 5 -0.49 10.16 14.99
C GLY A 5 -1.40 10.42 13.80
N GLY A 6 -1.57 9.42 12.93
CA GLY A 6 -2.41 9.49 11.75
C GLY A 6 -3.76 8.79 11.93
N THR A 7 -4.51 8.71 10.86
CA THR A 7 -5.86 8.09 10.85
C THR A 7 -5.82 6.56 10.91
N MET A 8 -4.94 5.92 10.14
CA MET A 8 -4.90 4.45 10.04
C MET A 8 -3.85 3.83 10.95
N ASN A 9 -2.75 4.53 11.16
CA ASN A 9 -1.63 4.12 12.02
C ASN A 9 -1.13 2.69 11.70
N MET A 10 -1.07 2.33 10.42
CA MET A 10 -0.72 0.95 9.99
C MET A 10 0.68 0.56 10.44
N LEU A 11 1.68 1.42 10.21
CA LEU A 11 3.05 1.15 10.59
C LEU A 11 3.23 1.02 12.12
N PRO A 12 2.75 1.97 12.95
CA PRO A 12 2.80 1.81 14.39
C PRO A 12 2.06 0.57 14.91
N LYS A 13 0.87 0.27 14.35
CA LYS A 13 0.12 -0.93 14.74
C LYS A 13 0.87 -2.22 14.40
N ALA A 14 1.57 -2.26 13.26
CA ALA A 14 2.37 -3.42 12.88
C ALA A 14 3.60 -3.61 13.79
N LEU A 15 4.20 -2.50 14.26
CA LEU A 15 5.37 -2.54 15.13
C LEU A 15 5.03 -2.80 16.61
N TYR A 16 3.94 -2.21 17.11
CA TYR A 16 3.62 -2.20 18.54
C TYR A 16 2.33 -2.93 18.91
N GLY A 17 1.56 -3.40 17.93
CA GLY A 17 0.26 -4.04 18.17
C GLY A 17 -0.84 -3.09 18.66
N THR A 18 -0.57 -1.78 18.75
CA THR A 18 -1.51 -0.79 19.30
C THR A 18 -1.61 0.46 18.45
N GLY A 19 -2.78 1.11 18.52
CA GLY A 19 -3.04 2.44 17.93
C GLY A 19 -2.94 3.57 18.96
N ASP A 20 -2.72 3.28 20.23
CA ASP A 20 -2.51 4.27 21.28
C ASP A 20 -1.03 4.70 21.33
N TRP A 21 -0.78 6.01 21.20
CA TRP A 21 0.60 6.52 21.13
C TRP A 21 1.36 6.40 22.46
N LYS A 22 0.66 6.46 23.62
CA LYS A 22 1.31 6.34 24.94
C LYS A 22 1.74 4.90 25.18
N ALA A 23 0.89 3.95 24.81
CA ALA A 23 1.22 2.52 24.90
C ALA A 23 2.37 2.17 23.95
N ALA A 24 2.33 2.66 22.69
CA ALA A 24 3.41 2.47 21.73
C ALA A 24 4.75 3.06 22.21
N LEU A 25 4.72 4.26 22.80
CA LEU A 25 5.93 4.89 23.36
C LEU A 25 6.49 4.09 24.52
N ARG A 26 5.63 3.62 25.44
CA ARG A 26 6.03 2.76 26.56
C ARG A 26 6.70 1.49 26.06
N LEU A 27 6.08 0.77 25.13
CA LEU A 27 6.66 -0.43 24.54
C LEU A 27 8.02 -0.16 23.88
N ALA A 28 8.15 0.97 23.18
CA ALA A 28 9.42 1.35 22.57
C ALA A 28 10.52 1.60 23.60
N LEU A 29 10.19 2.19 24.75
CA LEU A 29 11.17 2.54 25.79
C LEU A 29 11.50 1.36 26.71
N GLU A 30 10.53 0.55 27.07
CA GLU A 30 10.68 -0.55 28.04
C GLU A 30 11.13 -1.86 27.39
N GLU A 31 10.62 -2.17 26.19
CA GLU A 31 10.82 -3.46 25.51
C GLU A 31 11.52 -3.31 24.15
N GLY A 32 11.78 -2.06 23.72
CA GLY A 32 12.27 -1.78 22.38
C GLY A 32 13.71 -2.24 22.15
N ALA A 33 13.89 -2.98 21.06
CA ALA A 33 15.19 -3.29 20.50
C ALA A 33 15.28 -2.73 19.05
N PRO A 34 16.50 -2.38 18.57
CA PRO A 34 16.66 -1.94 17.18
C PRO A 34 16.21 -3.04 16.21
N GLN A 35 15.26 -2.71 15.33
CA GLN A 35 14.74 -3.59 14.30
C GLN A 35 14.79 -2.89 12.95
N TYR A 36 15.24 -3.59 11.92
CA TYR A 36 15.19 -3.09 10.56
C TYR A 36 13.76 -3.17 10.03
N VAL A 37 13.28 -2.06 9.50
CA VAL A 37 12.00 -1.98 8.79
C VAL A 37 12.29 -1.89 7.31
N SER A 38 11.69 -2.78 6.55
CA SER A 38 11.72 -2.74 5.09
C SER A 38 10.62 -1.83 4.54
N GLY A 39 10.78 -1.44 3.29
CA GLY A 39 9.81 -0.61 2.58
C GLY A 39 10.02 -0.68 1.09
N GLY A 40 9.51 0.29 0.37
CA GLY A 40 9.78 0.48 -1.03
C GLY A 40 10.17 1.93 -1.33
N GLU A 41 10.68 2.13 -2.54
CA GLU A 41 11.04 3.45 -3.07
C GLU A 41 10.53 3.58 -4.51
N VAL A 42 9.96 4.72 -4.85
CA VAL A 42 9.54 5.09 -6.20
C VAL A 42 9.83 6.57 -6.46
N GLU A 43 10.58 6.85 -7.53
CA GLU A 43 10.96 8.22 -7.91
C GLU A 43 11.58 9.05 -6.77
N GLY A 44 12.34 8.42 -5.87
CA GLY A 44 12.98 9.05 -4.72
C GLY A 44 12.10 9.15 -3.47
N GLU A 45 10.82 8.78 -3.57
CA GLU A 45 9.90 8.75 -2.42
C GLU A 45 9.86 7.36 -1.80
N ALA A 46 10.12 7.29 -0.49
CA ALA A 46 10.05 6.05 0.27
C ALA A 46 8.63 5.79 0.80
N PHE A 47 8.25 4.52 0.91
CA PHE A 47 7.03 4.10 1.61
C PHE A 47 7.30 2.88 2.49
N TYR A 48 6.56 2.79 3.57
CA TYR A 48 6.74 1.77 4.61
C TYR A 48 5.49 0.90 4.82
N CYS A 49 4.35 1.34 4.30
CA CYS A 49 3.11 0.58 4.35
C CYS A 49 2.72 0.07 2.97
N ALA A 50 2.32 0.97 2.08
CA ALA A 50 1.83 0.57 0.77
C ALA A 50 1.93 1.69 -0.28
N ALA A 51 2.07 1.28 -1.53
CA ALA A 51 1.92 2.13 -2.71
C ALA A 51 0.81 1.57 -3.61
N ILE A 52 -0.11 2.43 -4.03
CA ILE A 52 -1.19 2.10 -4.96
C ILE A 52 -0.94 2.88 -6.25
N LEU A 53 -0.76 2.17 -7.36
CA LEU A 53 -0.51 2.75 -8.66
C LEU A 53 -1.67 2.47 -9.62
N GLY A 54 -2.11 3.49 -10.35
CA GLY A 54 -3.18 3.36 -11.34
C GLY A 54 -4.49 4.03 -10.91
N SER A 55 -5.57 3.67 -11.58
CA SER A 55 -6.87 4.34 -11.48
C SER A 55 -7.45 4.46 -10.06
N PRO A 56 -7.38 3.46 -9.19
CA PRO A 56 -7.91 3.57 -7.82
C PRO A 56 -7.26 4.68 -6.99
N ALA A 57 -6.01 5.06 -7.26
CA ALA A 57 -5.35 6.18 -6.58
C ALA A 57 -6.08 7.52 -6.77
N LEU A 58 -6.89 7.67 -7.82
CA LEU A 58 -7.69 8.87 -8.09
C LEU A 58 -8.83 9.08 -7.08
N TRP A 59 -9.17 8.07 -6.27
CA TRP A 59 -10.21 8.17 -5.24
C TRP A 59 -9.71 8.79 -3.94
N ALA A 60 -8.40 8.88 -3.73
CA ALA A 60 -7.82 9.45 -2.51
C ALA A 60 -8.33 10.86 -2.20
N PRO A 61 -8.38 11.82 -3.16
CA PRO A 61 -8.95 13.15 -2.91
C PRO A 61 -10.45 13.15 -2.57
N ALA A 62 -11.22 12.22 -3.14
CA ALA A 62 -12.65 12.09 -2.83
C ALA A 62 -12.85 11.59 -1.41
N ARG A 63 -12.07 10.60 -0.97
CA ARG A 63 -12.10 10.08 0.41
C ARG A 63 -11.73 11.15 1.43
N GLU A 64 -10.71 11.95 1.14
CA GLU A 64 -10.28 13.04 2.01
C GLU A 64 -11.37 14.12 2.12
N ALA A 65 -11.99 14.50 1.01
CA ALA A 65 -13.08 15.48 1.01
C ALA A 65 -14.32 14.99 1.78
N ILE A 66 -14.61 13.68 1.78
CA ILE A 66 -15.65 13.07 2.63
C ILE A 66 -15.27 13.21 4.10
N ARG A 67 -14.04 12.89 4.46
CA ARG A 67 -13.53 13.00 5.83
C ARG A 67 -13.60 14.42 6.37
N GLU A 68 -13.37 15.42 5.52
CA GLU A 68 -13.47 16.84 5.86
C GLU A 68 -14.89 17.40 5.78
N GLY A 69 -15.92 16.57 5.49
CA GLY A 69 -17.31 16.98 5.35
C GLY A 69 -17.62 17.79 4.08
N LYS A 70 -16.69 17.88 3.13
CA LYS A 70 -16.81 18.64 1.88
C LYS A 70 -17.51 17.82 0.77
N LEU A 71 -18.78 17.45 0.98
CA LEU A 71 -19.52 16.52 0.11
C LEU A 71 -19.59 16.95 -1.37
N LYS A 72 -19.70 18.25 -1.68
CA LYS A 72 -19.69 18.75 -3.07
C LYS A 72 -18.34 18.51 -3.76
N MET A 73 -17.23 18.70 -3.04
CA MET A 73 -15.89 18.41 -3.55
C MET A 73 -15.67 16.91 -3.71
N ALA A 74 -16.09 16.11 -2.72
CA ALA A 74 -16.04 14.66 -2.79
C ALA A 74 -16.76 14.13 -4.03
N TRP A 75 -17.97 14.64 -4.33
CA TRP A 75 -18.72 14.31 -5.54
C TRP A 75 -17.98 14.67 -6.83
N THR A 76 -17.38 15.87 -6.89
CA THR A 76 -16.64 16.33 -8.05
C THR A 76 -15.39 15.48 -8.29
N TYR A 77 -14.64 15.16 -7.24
CA TYR A 77 -13.47 14.28 -7.32
C TYR A 77 -13.87 12.84 -7.66
N GLY A 78 -14.92 12.32 -7.05
CA GLY A 78 -15.46 11.00 -7.36
C GLY A 78 -15.88 10.86 -8.83
N ARG A 79 -16.60 11.82 -9.40
CA ARG A 79 -16.95 11.84 -10.84
C ARG A 79 -15.73 11.91 -11.76
N ARG A 80 -14.70 12.68 -11.41
CA ARG A 80 -13.45 12.75 -12.17
C ARG A 80 -12.68 11.45 -12.06
N ALA A 81 -12.62 10.85 -10.88
CA ALA A 81 -12.01 9.54 -10.65
C ALA A 81 -12.73 8.46 -11.48
N LEU A 82 -14.05 8.42 -11.48
CA LEU A 82 -14.85 7.52 -12.29
C LEU A 82 -14.55 7.66 -13.79
N LYS A 83 -14.55 8.87 -14.34
CA LYS A 83 -14.23 9.07 -15.77
C LYS A 83 -12.82 8.61 -16.15
N LYS A 84 -11.84 8.72 -15.23
CA LYS A 84 -10.46 8.28 -15.47
C LYS A 84 -10.20 6.83 -15.10
N ALA A 85 -10.95 6.27 -14.15
CA ALA A 85 -10.78 4.89 -13.69
C ALA A 85 -10.86 3.87 -14.81
N PHE A 86 -11.66 4.14 -15.85
CA PHE A 86 -11.81 3.27 -17.00
C PHE A 86 -10.90 3.59 -18.19
N SER A 87 -10.01 4.58 -18.08
CA SER A 87 -9.20 5.06 -19.20
C SER A 87 -7.73 4.64 -19.21
N GLY A 88 -7.25 3.97 -18.17
CA GLY A 88 -5.81 3.69 -18.09
C GLY A 88 -5.46 2.39 -17.39
N ARG A 89 -5.04 1.38 -18.15
CA ARG A 89 -4.34 0.21 -17.63
C ARG A 89 -2.86 0.53 -17.49
N VAL A 90 -2.26 0.11 -16.40
CA VAL A 90 -0.80 0.06 -16.23
C VAL A 90 -0.27 -1.26 -16.82
N ARG A 91 0.91 -1.20 -17.42
CA ARG A 91 1.71 -2.38 -17.75
C ARG A 91 2.77 -2.51 -16.68
N TYR A 92 2.97 -3.69 -16.18
CA TYR A 92 3.96 -3.94 -15.14
C TYR A 92 4.77 -5.20 -15.44
N ALA A 93 5.99 -5.23 -14.93
CA ALA A 93 6.85 -6.42 -14.91
C ALA A 93 7.45 -6.57 -13.51
N LEU A 94 7.43 -7.77 -12.97
CA LEU A 94 8.01 -8.12 -11.68
C LEU A 94 9.36 -8.78 -11.91
N ASP A 95 10.42 -8.25 -11.32
CA ASP A 95 11.80 -8.78 -11.34
C ASP A 95 12.31 -9.12 -12.75
N GLY A 96 11.97 -8.27 -13.74
CA GLY A 96 12.36 -8.49 -15.13
C GLY A 96 11.57 -9.58 -15.87
N GLY A 97 10.50 -10.10 -15.28
CA GLY A 97 9.63 -11.11 -15.87
C GLY A 97 8.73 -10.57 -17.00
N VAL A 98 7.74 -11.34 -17.35
CA VAL A 98 6.80 -11.01 -18.43
C VAL A 98 6.00 -9.76 -18.09
N ARG A 99 5.82 -8.89 -19.09
CA ARG A 99 4.97 -7.70 -18.97
C ARG A 99 3.49 -8.07 -18.97
N GLU A 100 2.83 -7.76 -17.90
CA GLU A 100 1.39 -7.96 -17.71
C GLU A 100 0.65 -6.61 -17.69
N LYS A 101 -0.68 -6.66 -17.70
CA LYS A 101 -1.54 -5.48 -17.64
C LYS A 101 -2.45 -5.57 -16.43
N ALA A 102 -2.64 -4.46 -15.73
CA ALA A 102 -3.60 -4.34 -14.65
C ALA A 102 -4.29 -2.97 -14.69
N GLU A 103 -5.43 -2.83 -14.06
CA GLU A 103 -6.08 -1.54 -13.84
C GLU A 103 -5.45 -0.81 -12.65
N ALA A 104 -5.01 -1.58 -11.67
CA ALA A 104 -4.25 -1.11 -10.52
C ALA A 104 -3.18 -2.11 -10.12
N LEU A 105 -2.11 -1.57 -9.54
CA LEU A 105 -1.09 -2.34 -8.87
C LEU A 105 -0.95 -1.81 -7.44
N VAL A 106 -1.13 -2.68 -6.47
CA VAL A 106 -0.91 -2.39 -5.04
C VAL A 106 0.37 -3.08 -4.61
N LEU A 107 1.26 -2.31 -4.00
CA LEU A 107 2.53 -2.80 -3.48
C LEU A 107 2.52 -2.62 -1.96
N ILE A 108 2.73 -3.69 -1.23
CA ILE A 108 2.64 -3.70 0.23
C ILE A 108 3.97 -4.12 0.82
N SER A 109 4.42 -3.41 1.85
CA SER A 109 5.65 -3.78 2.55
C SER A 109 5.47 -5.09 3.33
N PRO A 110 6.53 -5.90 3.51
CA PRO A 110 6.46 -7.16 4.24
C PRO A 110 5.90 -7.04 5.66
N LEU A 111 6.20 -5.95 6.36
CA LEU A 111 5.71 -5.71 7.71
C LEU A 111 4.18 -5.58 7.79
N ILE A 112 3.55 -5.06 6.73
CA ILE A 112 2.10 -4.85 6.64
C ILE A 112 1.40 -6.04 5.98
N SER A 113 2.12 -6.75 5.09
CA SER A 113 1.56 -7.90 4.38
C SER A 113 1.36 -9.08 5.31
N LYS A 114 0.12 -9.57 5.40
CA LYS A 114 -0.21 -10.81 6.12
C LYS A 114 -0.03 -12.07 5.27
N ALA A 115 0.14 -11.92 3.96
CA ALA A 115 0.23 -13.05 3.03
C ALA A 115 1.65 -13.58 2.85
N MET A 116 2.66 -12.87 3.38
CA MET A 116 4.05 -13.11 3.07
C MET A 116 4.90 -13.13 4.34
N ASP A 117 4.86 -14.25 5.07
CA ASP A 117 5.55 -14.42 6.35
C ASP A 117 7.09 -14.29 6.28
N LYS A 118 7.70 -14.38 5.11
CA LYS A 118 9.16 -14.34 4.92
C LYS A 118 9.58 -13.77 3.57
N CYS A 119 8.90 -12.76 3.04
CA CYS A 119 9.25 -12.27 1.72
C CYS A 119 10.37 -11.23 1.74
N ASP A 120 11.40 -11.54 1.00
CA ASP A 120 12.48 -10.63 0.65
C ASP A 120 12.06 -9.67 -0.50
N GLY A 121 10.86 -9.11 -0.44
CA GLY A 121 10.31 -8.23 -1.47
C GLY A 121 9.00 -7.57 -1.04
N LEU A 122 8.45 -6.74 -1.91
CA LEU A 122 7.11 -6.19 -1.77
C LEU A 122 6.07 -7.22 -2.21
N GLU A 123 4.94 -7.30 -1.53
CA GLU A 123 3.77 -7.98 -2.07
C GLU A 123 3.19 -7.13 -3.20
N ALA A 124 3.24 -7.62 -4.41
CA ALA A 124 2.65 -6.98 -5.58
C ALA A 124 1.30 -7.64 -5.89
N ALA A 125 0.23 -6.88 -5.74
CA ALA A 125 -1.12 -7.32 -6.04
C ALA A 125 -1.65 -6.59 -7.27
N ALA A 126 -1.83 -7.33 -8.36
CA ALA A 126 -2.41 -6.81 -9.58
C ALA A 126 -3.94 -6.98 -9.56
N MET A 127 -4.66 -5.90 -9.80
CA MET A 127 -6.11 -5.86 -9.82
C MET A 127 -6.61 -5.68 -11.25
N ASN A 128 -7.46 -6.59 -11.70
CA ASN A 128 -8.12 -6.57 -13.00
C ASN A 128 -9.63 -6.56 -12.81
N THR A 129 -10.18 -5.41 -12.44
CA THR A 129 -11.62 -5.26 -12.21
C THR A 129 -12.36 -5.06 -13.55
N ALA A 130 -13.40 -5.86 -13.77
CA ALA A 130 -14.17 -5.80 -15.02
C ALA A 130 -15.10 -4.58 -15.09
N ASP A 131 -15.47 -4.00 -13.94
CA ASP A 131 -16.37 -2.85 -13.86
C ASP A 131 -16.18 -1.99 -12.60
N ALA A 132 -16.82 -0.80 -12.58
CA ALA A 132 -16.73 0.15 -11.48
C ALA A 132 -17.34 -0.36 -10.16
N ALA A 133 -18.36 -1.19 -10.23
CA ALA A 133 -19.03 -1.74 -9.05
C ALA A 133 -18.10 -2.73 -8.34
N GLN A 134 -17.37 -3.51 -9.09
CA GLN A 134 -16.37 -4.46 -8.57
C GLN A 134 -15.18 -3.71 -7.96
N ALA A 135 -14.67 -2.64 -8.62
CA ALA A 135 -13.63 -1.78 -8.07
C ALA A 135 -14.08 -1.10 -6.77
N PHE A 136 -15.33 -0.61 -6.71
CA PHE A 136 -15.89 -0.02 -5.51
C PHE A 136 -16.05 -1.03 -4.38
N ARG A 137 -16.54 -2.23 -4.69
CA ARG A 137 -16.67 -3.34 -3.73
C ARG A 137 -15.29 -3.74 -3.18
N LEU A 138 -14.29 -3.88 -4.05
CA LEU A 138 -12.92 -4.20 -3.65
C LEU A 138 -12.32 -3.14 -2.74
N ALA A 139 -12.53 -1.85 -3.05
CA ALA A 139 -12.08 -0.75 -2.20
C ALA A 139 -12.79 -0.73 -0.83
N ALA A 140 -14.05 -1.10 -0.77
CA ALA A 140 -14.81 -1.24 0.48
C ALA A 140 -14.32 -2.47 1.29
N HIS A 141 -14.10 -3.60 0.63
CA HIS A 141 -13.56 -4.82 1.27
C HIS A 141 -12.12 -4.64 1.77
N ALA A 142 -11.28 -3.88 1.07
CA ALA A 142 -9.91 -3.57 1.51
C ALA A 142 -9.84 -2.86 2.87
N LEU A 143 -10.95 -2.30 3.35
CA LEU A 143 -11.05 -1.67 4.66
C LEU A 143 -11.46 -2.67 5.77
N PHE A 144 -12.10 -3.79 5.44
CA PHE A 144 -12.76 -4.67 6.41
C PHE A 144 -12.49 -6.16 6.23
N ASP A 145 -11.99 -6.63 5.07
CA ASP A 145 -11.86 -8.05 4.78
C ASP A 145 -10.59 -8.39 3.98
N ASP A 146 -10.28 -9.67 3.84
CA ASP A 146 -9.11 -10.13 3.08
C ASP A 146 -9.38 -10.07 1.56
N TRP A 147 -9.18 -8.89 0.98
CA TRP A 147 -9.33 -8.61 -0.45
C TRP A 147 -8.46 -9.50 -1.36
N ARG A 148 -7.48 -10.21 -0.80
CA ARG A 148 -6.60 -11.14 -1.51
C ARG A 148 -7.33 -12.38 -2.00
N GLN A 149 -8.47 -12.71 -1.37
CA GLN A 149 -9.30 -13.85 -1.76
C GLN A 149 -10.19 -13.55 -2.99
N ASP A 150 -10.24 -12.29 -3.44
CA ASP A 150 -10.99 -11.96 -4.66
C ASP A 150 -10.28 -12.55 -5.89
N PRO A 151 -10.98 -13.33 -6.75
CA PRO A 151 -10.39 -13.98 -7.93
C PRO A 151 -9.84 -13.00 -8.97
N THR A 152 -10.17 -11.72 -8.89
CA THR A 152 -9.64 -10.66 -9.77
C THR A 152 -8.31 -10.10 -9.29
N VAL A 153 -7.80 -10.57 -8.15
CA VAL A 153 -6.53 -10.15 -7.57
C VAL A 153 -5.49 -11.28 -7.68
N THR A 154 -4.36 -10.96 -8.27
CA THR A 154 -3.19 -11.85 -8.30
C THR A 154 -2.08 -11.24 -7.46
N THR A 155 -1.58 -12.00 -6.48
CA THR A 155 -0.50 -11.56 -5.58
C THR A 155 0.79 -12.31 -5.84
N ARG A 156 1.92 -11.58 -5.88
CA ARG A 156 3.27 -12.14 -6.02
C ARG A 156 4.27 -11.29 -5.25
N GLY A 157 5.34 -11.89 -4.74
CA GLY A 157 6.49 -11.16 -4.18
C GLY A 157 7.39 -10.63 -5.28
N ALA A 158 7.91 -9.39 -5.11
CA ALA A 158 8.85 -8.81 -6.06
C ALA A 158 9.80 -7.81 -5.39
N ARG A 159 11.05 -7.76 -5.88
CA ARG A 159 12.06 -6.80 -5.42
C ARG A 159 12.15 -5.57 -6.31
N LYS A 160 11.86 -5.71 -7.59
CA LYS A 160 11.84 -4.63 -8.58
C LYS A 160 10.56 -4.72 -9.40
N ILE A 161 9.80 -3.67 -9.44
CA ILE A 161 8.54 -3.59 -10.17
C ILE A 161 8.65 -2.45 -11.18
N GLU A 162 8.68 -2.77 -12.45
CA GLU A 162 8.64 -1.79 -13.54
C GLU A 162 7.20 -1.52 -13.93
N VAL A 163 6.82 -0.25 -14.03
CA VAL A 163 5.44 0.15 -14.33
C VAL A 163 5.43 1.18 -15.43
N GLU A 164 4.60 0.97 -16.44
CA GLU A 164 4.43 1.88 -17.59
C GLU A 164 2.94 2.16 -17.85
N ALA A 165 2.64 3.37 -18.28
CA ALA A 165 1.29 3.76 -18.71
C ALA A 165 1.34 4.72 -19.90
N ARG A 166 0.18 4.91 -20.55
CA ARG A 166 0.06 5.88 -21.66
C ARG A 166 0.19 7.34 -21.22
N SER A 167 -0.15 7.63 -19.97
CA SER A 167 -0.07 8.94 -19.34
C SER A 167 0.68 8.84 -18.02
N ARG A 168 0.87 9.96 -17.32
CA ARG A 168 1.39 9.95 -15.96
C ARG A 168 0.54 9.05 -15.07
N ILE A 169 1.17 8.31 -14.18
CA ILE A 169 0.56 7.29 -13.34
C ILE A 169 0.07 7.94 -12.04
N PRO A 170 -1.25 8.00 -11.78
CA PRO A 170 -1.73 8.41 -10.47
C PRO A 170 -1.33 7.36 -9.44
N ALA A 171 -0.84 7.81 -8.30
CA ALA A 171 -0.40 6.95 -7.21
C ALA A 171 -0.86 7.48 -5.85
N VAL A 172 -0.91 6.60 -4.86
CA VAL A 172 -1.01 6.93 -3.45
C VAL A 172 0.13 6.20 -2.74
N ILE A 173 0.98 6.95 -2.07
CA ILE A 173 2.17 6.46 -1.38
C ILE A 173 1.97 6.71 0.12
N ASP A 174 1.86 5.65 0.91
CA ASP A 174 1.55 5.71 2.36
C ASP A 174 0.38 6.63 2.73
N GLY A 175 -0.60 6.76 1.82
CA GLY A 175 -1.79 7.61 1.99
C GLY A 175 -1.71 8.96 1.28
N GLU A 176 -0.55 9.40 0.82
CA GLU A 176 -0.35 10.68 0.13
C GLU A 176 -0.52 10.52 -1.39
N PRO A 177 -1.37 11.34 -2.03
CA PRO A 177 -1.59 11.27 -3.46
C PRO A 177 -0.40 11.87 -4.24
N MET A 178 0.06 11.13 -5.23
CA MET A 178 1.16 11.51 -6.11
C MET A 178 0.82 11.33 -7.58
N LEU A 179 1.63 11.92 -8.46
CA LEU A 179 1.53 11.75 -9.90
C LEU A 179 2.91 11.41 -10.47
N LEU A 180 3.16 10.12 -10.65
CA LEU A 180 4.42 9.57 -11.15
C LEU A 180 4.60 9.78 -12.66
N GLY A 181 5.79 9.53 -13.17
CA GLY A 181 6.10 9.51 -14.59
C GLY A 181 5.27 8.50 -15.38
N ARG A 182 5.42 8.49 -16.71
CA ARG A 182 4.76 7.49 -17.58
C ARG A 182 5.39 6.11 -17.48
N ALA A 183 6.67 6.07 -17.12
CA ALA A 183 7.44 4.88 -16.83
C ALA A 183 8.19 5.11 -15.52
N THR A 184 8.07 4.19 -14.60
CA THR A 184 8.72 4.26 -13.30
C THR A 184 9.11 2.88 -12.82
N ALA A 185 10.00 2.81 -11.84
CA ALA A 185 10.38 1.57 -11.18
C ALA A 185 10.22 1.72 -9.68
N VAL A 186 9.53 0.78 -9.07
CA VAL A 186 9.47 0.62 -7.62
C VAL A 186 10.50 -0.39 -7.20
N LYS A 187 11.27 -0.08 -6.16
CA LYS A 187 12.32 -0.95 -5.62
C LYS A 187 12.00 -1.31 -4.18
N PHE A 188 12.20 -2.56 -3.85
CA PHE A 188 12.20 -3.01 -2.46
C PHE A 188 13.46 -2.52 -1.74
N VAL A 189 13.28 -2.00 -0.54
CA VAL A 189 14.37 -1.53 0.33
C VAL A 189 14.35 -2.35 1.61
N PRO A 190 15.25 -3.34 1.77
CA PRO A 190 15.18 -4.31 2.89
C PRO A 190 15.49 -3.70 4.25
N ARG A 191 16.22 -2.58 4.30
CA ARG A 191 16.59 -1.85 5.52
C ARG A 191 16.37 -0.37 5.31
N ALA A 192 15.10 0.01 5.12
CA ALA A 192 14.73 1.38 4.82
C ALA A 192 15.00 2.31 6.03
N PHE A 193 14.73 1.83 7.24
CA PHE A 193 15.13 2.50 8.48
C PHE A 193 15.21 1.52 9.65
N THR A 194 15.73 1.99 10.79
CA THR A 194 15.76 1.24 12.05
C THR A 194 14.69 1.80 12.99
N ALA A 195 13.78 0.96 13.44
CA ALA A 195 12.81 1.27 14.49
C ALA A 195 13.27 0.69 15.84
N LEU A 196 12.92 1.38 16.90
CA LEU A 196 12.96 0.83 18.24
C LEU A 196 11.57 0.25 18.54
N ALA A 197 11.47 -1.07 18.57
CA ALA A 197 10.20 -1.79 18.75
C ALA A 197 10.40 -3.11 19.51
N PRO A 198 9.36 -3.64 20.17
CA PRO A 198 9.44 -4.96 20.80
C PRO A 198 9.83 -6.02 19.77
N LYS A 199 10.62 -7.00 20.21
CA LYS A 199 10.93 -8.14 19.32
C LYS A 199 9.62 -8.85 18.93
N PRO A 200 9.44 -9.22 17.64
CA PRO A 200 8.31 -10.05 17.28
C PRO A 200 8.32 -11.32 18.12
N PRO A 201 7.14 -11.82 18.54
CA PRO A 201 7.09 -13.07 19.30
C PRO A 201 7.81 -14.15 18.47
N THR A 202 8.85 -14.72 19.04
CA THR A 202 9.49 -15.91 18.48
C THR A 202 8.37 -16.94 18.34
N GLY A 203 8.05 -17.33 17.12
CA GLY A 203 7.03 -18.35 16.83
C GLY A 203 7.32 -19.55 17.72
N GLY A 204 6.41 -19.79 18.65
CA GLY A 204 6.48 -20.94 19.52
C GLY A 204 6.45 -22.20 18.65
N ASP A 205 7.35 -23.09 18.91
CA ASP A 205 7.34 -24.45 18.42
C ASP A 205 5.91 -25.01 18.61
N SER A 206 5.24 -25.23 17.49
CA SER A 206 4.03 -26.02 17.48
C SER A 206 4.45 -27.45 17.76
N VAL A 207 4.24 -27.88 19.01
CA VAL A 207 4.25 -29.29 19.40
C VAL A 207 3.03 -29.98 18.80
#